data_238d140317f8d158e53b6c706c3a3d46
#
_entry.id   238d140317f8d158e53b6c706c3a3d46
#
_cell.length_a   1.000
_cell.length_b   1.000
_cell.length_c   1.000
_cell.angle_alpha   90.00
_cell.angle_beta   90.00
_cell.angle_gamma   90.00
#
_symmetry.space_group_name_H-M   'P 1'
#
loop_
_entity.id
_entity.type
_entity.pdbx_description
1 polymer ?
#
loop_
_entity_poly.entity_id
_entity_poly.type
_entity_poly.pdbx_seq_one_letter_code
_entity_poly.pdbx_strand_id
1 'polypeptide(L)'
;MTLYPKLITDVLANVRYPGNGKSIIEADMLDDQPHVDGMKVSFSIVFDKNPDPFMKSLFKSIEASIHREISPDVEVEITPVYRQTERPELEKLLPGVKNIIAVSSGKGGVGKSTVSANLAVALAAQGYEVGLLDADVFGPSMPKMFSLEDEAIYAHIVEGRQLLIPALKYGVKLLSVGFFVNPQTATLWRGSMASNTLKQLIADADWGELDYLIIDTPPGTSDIHLTLLQTLAITGAVIVSTPQEVALADARKGIDMYRNEKVNVPILGLVENMAWFTPAELPNNRYYIFGRE
;
A
#
# COMPACT_ATOMS: atom_id res chain seq x y z
N MET A 1 -18.18 -19.39 42.96
CA MET A 1 -18.84 -19.58 41.64
C MET A 1 -17.76 -20.12 40.69
N THR A 2 -18.03 -21.20 39.98
CA THR A 2 -17.01 -21.78 39.07
C THR A 2 -17.26 -21.17 37.69
N LEU A 3 -16.29 -20.42 37.16
CA LEU A 3 -16.34 -19.87 35.80
C LEU A 3 -16.06 -21.01 34.80
N TYR A 4 -16.70 -20.95 33.63
CA TYR A 4 -16.46 -21.87 32.52
C TYR A 4 -16.72 -21.14 31.18
N PRO A 5 -16.08 -21.55 30.06
CA PRO A 5 -16.10 -20.83 28.79
C PRO A 5 -17.51 -20.52 28.26
N LYS A 6 -18.44 -21.48 28.37
CA LYS A 6 -19.82 -21.30 27.87
C LYS A 6 -20.57 -20.16 28.58
N LEU A 7 -20.35 -19.97 29.90
CA LEU A 7 -20.96 -18.88 30.65
C LEU A 7 -20.52 -17.51 30.09
N ILE A 8 -19.25 -17.38 29.74
CA ILE A 8 -18.73 -16.17 29.16
C ILE A 8 -19.33 -15.95 27.76
N THR A 9 -19.37 -17.00 26.92
CA THR A 9 -19.97 -16.91 25.57
C THR A 9 -21.45 -16.50 25.62
N ASP A 10 -22.22 -17.01 26.62
CA ASP A 10 -23.63 -16.64 26.79
C ASP A 10 -23.78 -15.14 27.16
N VAL A 11 -22.89 -14.59 27.95
CA VAL A 11 -22.84 -13.13 28.23
C VAL A 11 -22.47 -12.35 26.99
N LEU A 12 -21.46 -12.79 26.23
CA LEU A 12 -21.01 -12.14 24.98
C LEU A 12 -22.11 -12.13 23.91
N ALA A 13 -23.00 -13.13 23.89
CA ALA A 13 -24.14 -13.17 22.98
C ALA A 13 -25.16 -12.02 23.21
N ASN A 14 -25.15 -11.40 24.38
CA ASN A 14 -25.99 -10.25 24.72
C ASN A 14 -25.31 -8.90 24.45
N VAL A 15 -23.99 -8.87 24.21
CA VAL A 15 -23.25 -7.63 23.91
C VAL A 15 -23.32 -7.33 22.43
N ARG A 16 -23.83 -6.13 22.06
CA ARG A 16 -23.98 -5.71 20.68
C ARG A 16 -22.82 -4.86 20.21
N TYR A 17 -22.33 -5.15 19.00
CA TYR A 17 -21.31 -4.34 18.36
C TYR A 17 -21.94 -3.08 17.76
N PRO A 18 -21.48 -1.85 18.13
CA PRO A 18 -22.11 -0.60 17.68
C PRO A 18 -22.05 -0.37 16.17
N GLY A 19 -21.11 -1.00 15.46
CA GLY A 19 -20.91 -0.80 14.03
C GLY A 19 -22.01 -1.41 13.15
N ASN A 20 -22.66 -2.51 13.62
CA ASN A 20 -23.72 -3.17 12.82
C ASN A 20 -24.96 -3.57 13.65
N GLY A 21 -24.94 -3.33 14.97
CA GLY A 21 -26.07 -3.64 15.88
C GLY A 21 -26.27 -5.13 16.18
N LYS A 22 -25.48 -6.05 15.60
CA LYS A 22 -25.51 -7.49 15.91
C LYS A 22 -24.78 -7.79 17.22
N SER A 23 -25.07 -8.93 17.84
CA SER A 23 -24.26 -9.38 18.97
C SER A 23 -22.85 -9.81 18.49
N ILE A 24 -21.88 -9.88 19.43
CA ILE A 24 -20.50 -10.33 19.14
C ILE A 24 -20.52 -11.73 18.49
N ILE A 25 -21.41 -12.60 18.94
CA ILE A 25 -21.54 -13.97 18.41
C ILE A 25 -22.20 -13.97 17.04
N GLU A 26 -23.30 -13.23 16.82
CA GLU A 26 -23.98 -13.10 15.53
C GLU A 26 -23.12 -12.40 14.47
N ALA A 27 -22.18 -11.55 14.90
CA ALA A 27 -21.25 -10.86 14.04
C ALA A 27 -19.95 -11.65 13.79
N ASP A 28 -19.84 -12.87 14.34
CA ASP A 28 -18.67 -13.75 14.22
C ASP A 28 -17.37 -13.03 14.62
N MET A 29 -17.44 -12.29 15.76
CA MET A 29 -16.32 -11.50 16.26
C MET A 29 -15.52 -12.20 17.36
N LEU A 30 -15.92 -13.36 17.83
CA LEU A 30 -15.17 -14.14 18.80
C LEU A 30 -14.26 -15.12 18.04
N ASP A 31 -12.93 -14.97 18.19
CA ASP A 31 -11.95 -15.78 17.44
C ASP A 31 -11.90 -17.23 17.98
N ASP A 32 -11.71 -17.36 19.28
CA ASP A 32 -11.62 -18.66 19.98
C ASP A 32 -12.55 -18.72 21.20
N GLN A 33 -12.74 -19.93 21.74
CA GLN A 33 -13.47 -20.08 23.01
C GLN A 33 -12.73 -19.32 24.11
N PRO A 34 -13.46 -18.58 24.98
CA PRO A 34 -12.87 -17.89 26.11
C PRO A 34 -12.08 -18.85 27.00
N HIS A 35 -10.84 -18.50 27.29
CA HIS A 35 -10.02 -19.23 28.26
C HIS A 35 -10.31 -18.73 29.68
N VAL A 36 -10.49 -19.65 30.61
CA VAL A 36 -10.83 -19.34 32.01
C VAL A 36 -9.79 -19.96 32.93
N ASP A 37 -9.12 -19.10 33.71
CA ASP A 37 -8.18 -19.50 34.76
C ASP A 37 -8.56 -18.86 36.09
N GLY A 38 -9.23 -19.59 36.93
CA GLY A 38 -9.77 -19.07 38.21
C GLY A 38 -10.79 -17.96 37.99
N MET A 39 -10.45 -16.73 38.38
CA MET A 39 -11.26 -15.52 38.16
C MET A 39 -10.79 -14.68 36.99
N LYS A 40 -9.79 -15.13 36.23
CA LYS A 40 -9.31 -14.48 35.03
C LYS A 40 -9.91 -15.10 33.78
N VAL A 41 -10.38 -14.26 32.86
CA VAL A 41 -10.97 -14.65 31.57
C VAL A 41 -10.23 -13.94 30.48
N SER A 42 -9.73 -14.67 29.47
CA SER A 42 -9.06 -14.12 28.32
C SER A 42 -9.67 -14.64 27.00
N PHE A 43 -9.84 -13.77 26.03
CA PHE A 43 -10.33 -14.12 24.69
C PHE A 43 -9.99 -13.03 23.66
N SER A 44 -10.09 -13.39 22.39
CA SER A 44 -9.79 -12.49 21.27
C SER A 44 -11.07 -12.03 20.58
N ILE A 45 -11.13 -10.74 20.25
CA ILE A 45 -12.23 -10.15 19.46
C ILE A 45 -11.70 -9.75 18.09
N VAL A 46 -12.32 -10.28 17.04
CA VAL A 46 -11.97 -10.06 15.64
C VAL A 46 -12.67 -8.82 15.12
N PHE A 47 -11.91 -7.94 14.50
CA PHE A 47 -12.39 -6.73 13.82
C PHE A 47 -12.06 -6.79 12.34
N ASP A 48 -12.95 -6.25 11.50
CA ASP A 48 -12.74 -6.13 10.05
C ASP A 48 -11.86 -4.91 9.70
N LYS A 49 -11.69 -3.95 10.63
CA LYS A 49 -10.93 -2.70 10.43
C LYS A 49 -9.84 -2.51 11.47
N ASN A 50 -8.69 -2.01 11.04
CA ASN A 50 -7.56 -1.67 11.91
C ASN A 50 -7.13 -0.20 11.69
N PRO A 51 -7.35 0.73 12.67
CA PRO A 51 -8.08 0.54 13.91
C PRO A 51 -9.61 0.59 13.72
N ASP A 52 -10.35 -0.16 14.53
CA ASP A 52 -11.80 -0.06 14.59
C ASP A 52 -12.23 1.09 15.52
N PRO A 53 -13.10 2.03 15.07
CA PRO A 53 -13.49 3.19 15.87
C PRO A 53 -14.30 2.82 17.12
N PHE A 54 -14.95 1.66 17.13
CA PHE A 54 -15.79 1.20 18.23
C PHE A 54 -15.07 0.24 19.20
N MET A 55 -13.82 -0.14 18.93
CA MET A 55 -13.06 -1.11 19.72
C MET A 55 -13.06 -0.80 21.22
N LYS A 56 -12.70 0.43 21.59
CA LYS A 56 -12.64 0.85 22.99
C LYS A 56 -14.00 0.83 23.70
N SER A 57 -15.06 1.21 23.00
CA SER A 57 -16.43 1.21 23.52
C SER A 57 -16.97 -0.22 23.66
N LEU A 58 -16.64 -1.09 22.71
CA LEU A 58 -17.01 -2.49 22.74
C LEU A 58 -16.34 -3.20 23.93
N PHE A 59 -15.03 -3.02 24.14
CA PHE A 59 -14.31 -3.63 25.27
C PHE A 59 -14.91 -3.22 26.62
N LYS A 60 -15.21 -1.92 26.78
CA LYS A 60 -15.91 -1.44 27.99
C LYS A 60 -17.29 -2.08 28.18
N SER A 61 -18.05 -2.27 27.09
CA SER A 61 -19.37 -2.91 27.15
C SER A 61 -19.29 -4.39 27.51
N ILE A 62 -18.28 -5.09 27.00
CA ILE A 62 -18.00 -6.49 27.33
C ILE A 62 -17.68 -6.62 28.81
N GLU A 63 -16.69 -5.85 29.30
CA GLU A 63 -16.25 -5.87 30.69
C GLU A 63 -17.42 -5.55 31.63
N ALA A 64 -18.20 -4.49 31.35
CA ALA A 64 -19.35 -4.12 32.15
C ALA A 64 -20.45 -5.23 32.17
N SER A 65 -20.66 -5.95 31.07
CA SER A 65 -21.63 -7.04 31.00
C SER A 65 -21.16 -8.26 31.79
N ILE A 66 -19.89 -8.63 31.72
CA ILE A 66 -19.30 -9.72 32.50
C ILE A 66 -19.37 -9.38 33.99
N HIS A 67 -19.00 -8.16 34.39
CA HIS A 67 -19.08 -7.73 35.80
C HIS A 67 -20.50 -7.71 36.33
N ARG A 68 -21.47 -7.30 35.50
CA ARG A 68 -22.90 -7.26 35.92
C ARG A 68 -23.54 -8.62 36.02
N GLU A 69 -23.28 -9.52 35.09
CA GLU A 69 -23.99 -10.78 34.94
C GLU A 69 -23.29 -11.95 35.68
N ILE A 70 -21.98 -11.82 35.96
CA ILE A 70 -21.18 -12.84 36.58
C ILE A 70 -20.66 -12.39 37.96
N SER A 71 -19.64 -11.53 38.00
CA SER A 71 -19.07 -10.95 39.22
C SER A 71 -18.15 -9.77 38.91
N PRO A 72 -18.16 -8.72 39.74
CA PRO A 72 -17.22 -7.60 39.61
C PRO A 72 -15.75 -7.99 39.85
N ASP A 73 -15.50 -9.19 40.45
CA ASP A 73 -14.15 -9.65 40.73
C ASP A 73 -13.49 -10.40 39.58
N VAL A 74 -14.19 -10.54 38.42
CA VAL A 74 -13.64 -11.21 37.23
C VAL A 74 -12.66 -10.29 36.52
N GLU A 75 -11.42 -10.71 36.35
CA GLU A 75 -10.43 -10.04 35.55
C GLU A 75 -10.62 -10.38 34.06
N VAL A 76 -10.88 -9.39 33.20
CA VAL A 76 -11.16 -9.61 31.77
C VAL A 76 -10.00 -9.10 30.93
N GLU A 77 -9.38 -9.98 30.16
CA GLU A 77 -8.33 -9.67 29.21
C GLU A 77 -8.83 -9.88 27.77
N ILE A 78 -8.92 -8.80 26.98
CA ILE A 78 -9.43 -8.84 25.62
C ILE A 78 -8.33 -8.46 24.65
N THR A 79 -8.01 -9.36 23.71
CA THR A 79 -7.02 -9.12 22.67
C THR A 79 -7.71 -8.78 21.35
N PRO A 80 -7.40 -7.62 20.72
CA PRO A 80 -7.93 -7.34 19.40
C PRO A 80 -7.18 -8.15 18.34
N VAL A 81 -7.92 -8.85 17.48
CA VAL A 81 -7.43 -9.52 16.28
C VAL A 81 -8.08 -8.86 15.08
N TYR A 82 -7.37 -8.74 13.98
CA TYR A 82 -7.90 -8.13 12.76
C TYR A 82 -8.00 -9.19 11.68
N ARG A 83 -9.20 -9.33 11.08
CA ARG A 83 -9.36 -10.20 9.90
C ARG A 83 -8.42 -9.72 8.80
N GLN A 84 -7.62 -10.63 8.29
CA GLN A 84 -6.95 -10.40 7.01
C GLN A 84 -8.03 -10.50 5.94
N THR A 85 -8.46 -9.38 5.38
CA THR A 85 -9.30 -9.36 4.19
C THR A 85 -8.54 -10.05 3.07
N GLU A 86 -9.04 -11.16 2.56
CA GLU A 86 -8.50 -11.79 1.35
C GLU A 86 -8.51 -10.73 0.25
N ARG A 87 -7.37 -10.57 -0.42
CA ARG A 87 -7.29 -9.67 -1.57
C ARG A 87 -8.17 -10.22 -2.67
N PRO A 88 -8.92 -9.36 -3.42
CA PRO A 88 -9.56 -9.80 -4.63
C PRO A 88 -8.52 -10.54 -5.50
N GLU A 89 -8.86 -11.72 -6.00
CA GLU A 89 -8.03 -12.40 -7.01
C GLU A 89 -7.98 -11.50 -8.24
N LEU A 90 -6.92 -10.70 -8.33
CA LEU A 90 -6.62 -9.92 -9.52
C LEU A 90 -6.01 -10.89 -10.54
N GLU A 91 -6.58 -10.90 -11.74
CA GLU A 91 -6.00 -11.60 -12.88
C GLU A 91 -4.54 -11.15 -13.03
N LYS A 92 -3.59 -12.08 -12.95
CA LYS A 92 -2.16 -11.74 -13.05
C LYS A 92 -1.85 -11.33 -14.49
N LEU A 93 -1.93 -10.03 -14.75
CA LEU A 93 -1.59 -9.47 -16.05
C LEU A 93 -0.11 -9.69 -16.41
N LEU A 94 0.74 -9.81 -15.39
CA LEU A 94 2.19 -10.01 -15.52
C LEU A 94 2.61 -11.30 -14.77
N PRO A 95 2.35 -12.49 -15.34
CA PRO A 95 2.59 -13.76 -14.66
C PRO A 95 4.09 -14.04 -14.38
N GLY A 96 5.00 -13.48 -15.18
CA GLY A 96 6.46 -13.59 -15.00
C GLY A 96 7.04 -12.65 -13.93
N VAL A 97 6.22 -11.79 -13.30
CA VAL A 97 6.69 -10.85 -12.28
C VAL A 97 6.34 -11.37 -10.88
N LYS A 98 7.37 -11.61 -10.04
CA LYS A 98 7.18 -12.15 -8.70
C LYS A 98 6.60 -11.11 -7.73
N ASN A 99 7.15 -9.89 -7.75
CA ASN A 99 6.77 -8.81 -6.83
C ASN A 99 6.55 -7.51 -7.58
N ILE A 100 5.41 -6.86 -7.37
CA ILE A 100 5.09 -5.56 -7.92
C ILE A 100 5.03 -4.56 -6.77
N ILE A 101 5.92 -3.57 -6.76
CA ILE A 101 6.01 -2.56 -5.70
C ILE A 101 5.63 -1.20 -6.27
N ALA A 102 4.57 -0.61 -5.75
CA ALA A 102 4.19 0.75 -6.09
C ALA A 102 4.95 1.76 -5.21
N VAL A 103 5.61 2.73 -5.83
CA VAL A 103 6.17 3.89 -5.13
C VAL A 103 5.24 5.07 -5.36
N SER A 104 4.68 5.59 -4.28
CA SER A 104 3.61 6.59 -4.33
C SER A 104 3.89 7.77 -3.41
N SER A 105 3.24 8.89 -3.68
CA SER A 105 3.31 10.08 -2.83
C SER A 105 1.98 10.81 -2.83
N GLY A 106 1.63 11.39 -1.69
CA GLY A 106 0.41 12.21 -1.58
C GLY A 106 0.52 13.55 -2.33
N LYS A 107 1.76 14.04 -2.57
CA LYS A 107 2.04 15.34 -3.18
C LYS A 107 3.17 15.24 -4.20
N GLY A 108 3.14 16.08 -5.23
CA GLY A 108 4.24 16.24 -6.16
C GLY A 108 5.47 16.92 -5.55
N GLY A 109 6.65 16.64 -6.09
CA GLY A 109 7.90 17.30 -5.69
C GLY A 109 8.56 16.76 -4.42
N VAL A 110 8.08 15.67 -3.84
CA VAL A 110 8.68 15.05 -2.63
C VAL A 110 9.86 14.11 -2.94
N GLY A 111 10.19 13.90 -4.23
CA GLY A 111 11.28 13.03 -4.66
C GLY A 111 10.88 11.56 -4.89
N LYS A 112 9.58 11.29 -5.12
CA LYS A 112 9.04 9.97 -5.43
C LYS A 112 9.84 9.25 -6.51
N SER A 113 9.99 9.85 -7.69
CA SER A 113 10.69 9.26 -8.84
C SER A 113 12.17 9.01 -8.55
N THR A 114 12.81 9.87 -7.75
CA THR A 114 14.19 9.65 -7.27
C THR A 114 14.27 8.39 -6.40
N VAL A 115 13.32 8.20 -5.50
CA VAL A 115 13.26 6.99 -4.66
C VAL A 115 12.99 5.76 -5.52
N SER A 116 12.05 5.83 -6.48
CA SER A 116 11.74 4.73 -7.40
C SER A 116 12.96 4.30 -8.21
N ALA A 117 13.67 5.25 -8.81
CA ALA A 117 14.87 4.99 -9.61
C ALA A 117 15.98 4.36 -8.78
N ASN A 118 16.28 4.94 -7.60
CA ASN A 118 17.33 4.43 -6.72
C ASN A 118 16.99 3.04 -6.14
N LEU A 119 15.73 2.79 -5.80
CA LEU A 119 15.27 1.48 -5.36
C LEU A 119 15.47 0.42 -6.44
N ALA A 120 15.06 0.72 -7.68
CA ALA A 120 15.24 -0.19 -8.80
C ALA A 120 16.72 -0.50 -9.07
N VAL A 121 17.57 0.52 -9.13
CA VAL A 121 19.01 0.34 -9.37
C VAL A 121 19.69 -0.39 -8.19
N ALA A 122 19.28 -0.11 -6.96
CA ALA A 122 19.84 -0.78 -5.78
C ALA A 122 19.50 -2.28 -5.75
N LEU A 123 18.29 -2.65 -6.15
CA LEU A 123 17.88 -4.05 -6.27
C LEU A 123 18.64 -4.75 -7.41
N ALA A 124 18.76 -4.11 -8.57
CA ALA A 124 19.56 -4.65 -9.69
C ALA A 124 21.04 -4.83 -9.31
N ALA A 125 21.62 -3.90 -8.57
CA ALA A 125 22.99 -4.01 -8.07
C ALA A 125 23.18 -5.18 -7.07
N GLN A 126 22.12 -5.68 -6.47
CA GLN A 126 22.13 -6.90 -5.63
C GLN A 126 21.92 -8.19 -6.42
N GLY A 127 21.77 -8.09 -7.74
CA GLY A 127 21.64 -9.25 -8.63
C GLY A 127 20.21 -9.71 -8.89
N TYR A 128 19.19 -8.91 -8.53
CA TYR A 128 17.80 -9.20 -8.88
C TYR A 128 17.48 -8.76 -10.31
N GLU A 129 16.58 -9.49 -10.97
CA GLU A 129 15.97 -9.08 -12.23
C GLU A 129 14.90 -8.02 -11.96
N VAL A 130 15.13 -6.78 -12.40
CA VAL A 130 14.33 -5.61 -12.02
C VAL A 130 13.78 -4.88 -13.22
N GLY A 131 12.46 -4.63 -13.18
CA GLY A 131 11.77 -3.70 -14.06
C GLY A 131 11.40 -2.40 -13.33
N LEU A 132 11.35 -1.31 -14.08
CA LEU A 132 10.87 0.00 -13.63
C LEU A 132 9.87 0.54 -14.65
N LEU A 133 8.62 0.72 -14.20
CA LEU A 133 7.56 1.35 -14.98
C LEU A 133 7.34 2.77 -14.48
N ASP A 134 7.59 3.77 -15.33
CA ASP A 134 7.19 5.16 -15.09
C ASP A 134 5.76 5.38 -15.59
N ALA A 135 4.84 5.44 -14.65
CA ALA A 135 3.41 5.62 -14.89
C ALA A 135 2.95 7.07 -14.69
N ASP A 136 3.87 8.02 -14.46
CA ASP A 136 3.54 9.44 -14.33
C ASP A 136 3.34 10.08 -15.70
N VAL A 137 2.11 10.00 -16.20
CA VAL A 137 1.73 10.49 -17.54
C VAL A 137 1.90 12.01 -17.67
N PHE A 138 1.77 12.74 -16.58
CA PHE A 138 1.80 14.21 -16.59
C PHE A 138 3.18 14.81 -16.39
N GLY A 139 4.12 14.02 -15.87
CA GLY A 139 5.48 14.45 -15.61
C GLY A 139 6.49 13.31 -15.67
N PRO A 140 6.53 12.56 -16.80
CA PRO A 140 7.43 11.42 -16.91
C PRO A 140 8.87 11.89 -16.77
N SER A 141 9.59 11.33 -15.82
CA SER A 141 10.94 11.79 -15.45
C SER A 141 12.01 10.72 -15.64
N MET A 142 11.63 9.46 -15.74
CA MET A 142 12.57 8.34 -15.81
C MET A 142 13.47 8.36 -17.05
N PRO A 143 12.98 8.69 -18.28
CA PRO A 143 13.87 8.78 -19.43
C PRO A 143 15.02 9.76 -19.18
N LYS A 144 14.75 10.91 -18.58
CA LYS A 144 15.77 11.91 -18.24
C LYS A 144 16.71 11.43 -17.14
N MET A 145 16.18 10.82 -16.08
CA MET A 145 16.97 10.33 -14.95
C MET A 145 17.92 9.21 -15.34
N PHE A 146 17.55 8.40 -16.33
CA PHE A 146 18.36 7.32 -16.86
C PHE A 146 19.20 7.73 -18.09
N SER A 147 19.11 8.98 -18.54
CA SER A 147 19.76 9.47 -19.77
C SER A 147 19.39 8.61 -20.98
N LEU A 148 18.08 8.44 -21.18
CA LEU A 148 17.44 7.65 -22.25
C LEU A 148 16.39 8.48 -23.00
N GLU A 149 16.52 9.82 -23.00
CA GLU A 149 15.53 10.73 -23.61
C GLU A 149 15.43 10.52 -25.13
N ASP A 150 16.53 10.18 -25.77
CA ASP A 150 16.62 9.94 -27.23
C ASP A 150 16.55 8.44 -27.58
N GLU A 151 16.27 7.56 -26.59
CA GLU A 151 16.23 6.14 -26.83
C GLU A 151 14.94 5.74 -27.56
N ALA A 152 15.09 5.01 -28.65
CA ALA A 152 13.95 4.44 -29.37
C ALA A 152 13.49 3.13 -28.71
N ILE A 153 12.22 3.06 -28.35
CA ILE A 153 11.62 1.81 -27.88
C ILE A 153 11.23 0.96 -29.09
N TYR A 154 11.84 -0.21 -29.16
CA TYR A 154 11.58 -1.18 -30.22
C TYR A 154 10.48 -2.13 -29.80
N ALA A 155 9.87 -2.79 -30.79
CA ALA A 155 8.91 -3.85 -30.57
C ALA A 155 9.30 -5.07 -31.42
N HIS A 156 8.96 -6.24 -30.91
CA HIS A 156 9.10 -7.50 -31.63
C HIS A 156 7.77 -8.28 -31.63
N ILE A 157 7.68 -9.29 -32.46
CA ILE A 157 6.48 -10.13 -32.53
C ILE A 157 6.77 -11.44 -31.83
N VAL A 158 5.98 -11.73 -30.77
CA VAL A 158 6.00 -13.01 -30.05
C VAL A 158 4.61 -13.62 -30.13
N GLU A 159 4.52 -14.82 -30.66
CA GLU A 159 3.25 -15.57 -30.84
C GLU A 159 2.15 -14.73 -31.53
N GLY A 160 2.53 -13.90 -32.49
CA GLY A 160 1.60 -13.03 -33.22
C GLY A 160 1.18 -11.75 -32.51
N ARG A 161 1.69 -11.47 -31.30
CA ARG A 161 1.50 -10.22 -30.56
C ARG A 161 2.73 -9.35 -30.70
N GLN A 162 2.52 -8.05 -30.90
CA GLN A 162 3.59 -7.06 -30.88
C GLN A 162 3.86 -6.66 -29.41
N LEU A 163 5.08 -6.93 -28.95
CA LEU A 163 5.52 -6.60 -27.58
C LEU A 163 6.61 -5.53 -27.64
N LEU A 164 6.54 -4.58 -26.71
CA LEU A 164 7.52 -3.52 -26.52
C LEU A 164 8.73 -4.05 -25.73
N ILE A 165 9.92 -3.77 -26.22
CA ILE A 165 11.17 -4.15 -25.56
C ILE A 165 11.55 -3.02 -24.62
N PRO A 166 11.53 -3.21 -23.26
CA PRO A 166 11.98 -2.19 -22.32
C PRO A 166 13.45 -1.80 -22.55
N ALA A 167 13.76 -0.52 -22.40
CA ALA A 167 15.15 -0.06 -22.45
C ALA A 167 15.93 -0.63 -21.26
N LEU A 168 17.18 -1.07 -21.49
CA LEU A 168 18.03 -1.62 -20.44
C LEU A 168 19.10 -0.63 -20.04
N LYS A 169 19.09 -0.20 -18.76
CA LYS A 169 20.10 0.70 -18.21
C LYS A 169 20.33 0.40 -16.73
N TYR A 170 21.59 0.40 -16.30
CA TYR A 170 22.01 0.10 -14.92
C TYR A 170 21.48 -1.26 -14.39
N GLY A 171 21.27 -2.24 -15.26
CA GLY A 171 20.68 -3.52 -14.92
C GLY A 171 19.14 -3.49 -14.70
N VAL A 172 18.49 -2.37 -15.04
CA VAL A 172 17.04 -2.19 -14.90
C VAL A 172 16.38 -2.14 -16.28
N LYS A 173 15.34 -2.93 -16.48
CA LYS A 173 14.45 -2.86 -17.65
C LYS A 173 13.47 -1.71 -17.44
N LEU A 174 13.64 -0.62 -18.18
CA LEU A 174 12.86 0.61 -18.05
C LEU A 174 11.83 0.76 -19.16
N LEU A 175 10.58 1.03 -18.77
CA LEU A 175 9.56 1.51 -19.66
C LEU A 175 8.89 2.76 -19.06
N SER A 176 8.70 3.79 -19.84
CA SER A 176 8.08 5.05 -19.42
C SER A 176 7.05 5.48 -20.44
N VAL A 177 5.93 6.01 -19.95
CA VAL A 177 4.97 6.74 -20.80
C VAL A 177 5.66 7.87 -21.58
N GLY A 178 6.71 8.44 -20.99
CA GLY A 178 7.52 9.50 -21.60
C GLY A 178 8.20 9.14 -22.92
N PHE A 179 8.40 7.86 -23.21
CA PHE A 179 8.93 7.42 -24.52
C PHE A 179 7.92 7.58 -25.67
N PHE A 180 6.62 7.64 -25.36
CA PHE A 180 5.53 7.62 -26.34
C PHE A 180 4.77 8.95 -26.42
N VAL A 181 4.95 9.82 -25.42
CA VAL A 181 4.20 11.07 -25.31
C VAL A 181 5.10 12.24 -25.69
N ASN A 182 4.71 12.97 -26.74
CA ASN A 182 5.36 14.24 -27.00
C ASN A 182 5.01 15.24 -25.89
N PRO A 183 6.01 15.84 -25.21
CA PRO A 183 5.78 16.79 -24.11
C PRO A 183 4.82 17.94 -24.46
N GLN A 184 4.76 18.34 -25.75
CA GLN A 184 3.87 19.40 -26.22
C GLN A 184 2.40 18.98 -26.32
N THR A 185 2.11 17.67 -26.39
CA THR A 185 0.75 17.12 -26.50
C THR A 185 0.27 16.43 -25.23
N ALA A 186 1.15 16.24 -24.27
CA ALA A 186 0.84 15.58 -22.97
C ALA A 186 -0.33 16.26 -22.23
N THR A 187 -0.47 17.58 -22.36
CA THR A 187 -1.55 18.36 -21.74
C THR A 187 -2.95 18.04 -22.29
N LEU A 188 -3.04 17.37 -23.42
CA LEU A 188 -4.32 16.96 -24.03
C LEU A 188 -4.82 15.59 -23.54
N TRP A 189 -4.00 14.87 -22.80
CA TRP A 189 -4.35 13.54 -22.28
C TRP A 189 -5.33 13.68 -21.11
N ARG A 190 -6.54 13.22 -21.34
CA ARG A 190 -7.57 13.16 -20.27
C ARG A 190 -7.51 11.82 -19.57
N GLY A 191 -7.96 11.75 -18.30
CA GLY A 191 -7.81 10.62 -17.39
C GLY A 191 -8.07 9.23 -18.01
N SER A 192 -9.17 9.06 -18.77
CA SER A 192 -9.48 7.76 -19.40
C SER A 192 -8.51 7.37 -20.52
N MET A 193 -7.99 8.33 -21.31
CA MET A 193 -6.97 8.06 -22.32
C MET A 193 -5.66 7.62 -21.65
N ALA A 194 -5.23 8.36 -20.64
CA ALA A 194 -4.02 8.05 -19.88
C ALA A 194 -4.10 6.65 -19.23
N SER A 195 -5.23 6.32 -18.61
CA SER A 195 -5.45 5.01 -18.00
C SER A 195 -5.44 3.86 -19.02
N ASN A 196 -6.05 4.05 -20.19
CA ASN A 196 -6.06 3.02 -21.24
C ASN A 196 -4.67 2.81 -21.85
N THR A 197 -3.95 3.88 -22.12
CA THR A 197 -2.59 3.79 -22.65
C THR A 197 -1.66 3.11 -21.64
N LEU A 198 -1.80 3.44 -20.37
CA LEU A 198 -1.01 2.79 -19.33
C LEU A 198 -1.31 1.29 -19.23
N LYS A 199 -2.59 0.89 -19.29
CA LYS A 199 -2.97 -0.53 -19.33
C LYS A 199 -2.35 -1.26 -20.53
N GLN A 200 -2.41 -0.62 -21.69
CA GLN A 200 -1.81 -1.17 -22.91
C GLN A 200 -0.28 -1.26 -22.77
N LEU A 201 0.37 -0.22 -22.27
CA LEU A 201 1.81 -0.22 -22.04
C LEU A 201 2.26 -1.34 -21.10
N ILE A 202 1.49 -1.60 -20.05
CA ILE A 202 1.75 -2.70 -19.11
C ILE A 202 1.58 -4.05 -19.79
N ALA A 203 0.49 -4.23 -20.56
CA ALA A 203 0.14 -5.50 -21.18
C ALA A 203 1.03 -5.87 -22.38
N ASP A 204 1.52 -4.87 -23.12
CA ASP A 204 2.31 -5.04 -24.33
C ASP A 204 3.82 -4.93 -24.09
N ALA A 205 4.27 -4.84 -22.84
CA ALA A 205 5.69 -4.84 -22.49
C ALA A 205 6.24 -6.27 -22.32
N ASP A 206 7.36 -6.54 -22.97
CA ASP A 206 8.11 -7.79 -22.77
C ASP A 206 9.03 -7.67 -21.55
N TRP A 207 8.43 -7.83 -20.38
CA TRP A 207 9.19 -7.83 -19.13
C TRP A 207 10.03 -9.08 -18.92
N GLY A 208 9.61 -10.23 -19.53
CA GLY A 208 10.16 -11.54 -19.20
C GLY A 208 9.96 -11.91 -17.74
N GLU A 209 10.89 -12.68 -17.18
CA GLU A 209 10.90 -13.01 -15.75
C GLU A 209 11.53 -11.87 -14.95
N LEU A 210 10.83 -11.37 -13.92
CA LEU A 210 11.31 -10.36 -13.01
C LEU A 210 11.14 -10.79 -11.54
N ASP A 211 12.15 -10.48 -10.72
CA ASP A 211 12.01 -10.58 -9.25
C ASP A 211 11.18 -9.41 -8.71
N TYR A 212 11.40 -8.21 -9.26
CA TYR A 212 10.72 -6.98 -8.86
C TYR A 212 10.33 -6.12 -10.07
N LEU A 213 9.10 -5.63 -10.07
CA LEU A 213 8.67 -4.51 -10.90
C LEU A 213 8.36 -3.33 -10.00
N ILE A 214 9.14 -2.28 -10.12
CA ILE A 214 8.90 -1.01 -9.42
C ILE A 214 8.01 -0.14 -10.28
N ILE A 215 6.93 0.39 -9.72
CA ILE A 215 6.02 1.30 -10.42
C ILE A 215 6.15 2.69 -9.80
N ASP A 216 6.67 3.65 -10.58
CA ASP A 216 6.64 5.05 -10.23
C ASP A 216 5.27 5.63 -10.57
N THR A 217 4.40 5.79 -9.56
CA THR A 217 3.01 6.22 -9.77
C THR A 217 2.92 7.74 -9.99
N PRO A 218 1.86 8.29 -10.59
CA PRO A 218 1.61 9.72 -10.55
C PRO A 218 1.52 10.25 -9.12
N PRO A 219 1.72 11.54 -8.85
CA PRO A 219 1.50 12.11 -7.51
C PRO A 219 0.00 12.18 -7.17
N GLY A 220 -0.32 12.11 -5.87
CA GLY A 220 -1.69 12.20 -5.36
C GLY A 220 -2.48 10.89 -5.45
N THR A 221 -3.80 10.98 -5.58
CA THR A 221 -4.76 9.86 -5.61
C THR A 221 -5.68 9.95 -6.83
N SER A 222 -5.08 9.93 -8.03
CA SER A 222 -5.81 10.08 -9.30
C SER A 222 -6.44 8.77 -9.77
N ASP A 223 -7.32 8.86 -10.81
CA ASP A 223 -7.93 7.69 -11.46
C ASP A 223 -6.88 6.70 -12.01
N ILE A 224 -5.68 7.18 -12.32
CA ILE A 224 -4.56 6.34 -12.77
C ILE A 224 -4.11 5.39 -11.66
N HIS A 225 -4.05 5.86 -10.40
CA HIS A 225 -3.77 4.98 -9.24
C HIS A 225 -4.80 3.88 -9.12
N LEU A 226 -6.09 4.22 -9.16
CA LEU A 226 -7.16 3.23 -9.10
C LEU A 226 -7.06 2.23 -10.25
N THR A 227 -6.71 2.70 -11.44
CA THR A 227 -6.48 1.83 -12.61
C THR A 227 -5.35 0.84 -12.36
N LEU A 228 -4.19 1.28 -11.85
CA LEU A 228 -3.06 0.42 -11.52
C LEU A 228 -3.43 -0.62 -10.45
N LEU A 229 -4.11 -0.17 -9.37
CA LEU A 229 -4.54 -1.01 -8.26
C LEU A 229 -5.59 -2.05 -8.66
N GLN A 230 -6.41 -1.77 -9.68
CA GLN A 230 -7.41 -2.69 -10.21
C GLN A 230 -6.88 -3.60 -11.31
N THR A 231 -5.73 -3.28 -11.91
CA THR A 231 -5.16 -4.00 -13.06
C THR A 231 -4.03 -4.92 -12.64
N LEU A 232 -3.27 -4.54 -11.60
CA LEU A 232 -2.06 -5.24 -11.19
C LEU A 232 -2.18 -5.81 -9.77
N ALA A 233 -1.68 -7.02 -9.60
CA ALA A 233 -1.54 -7.66 -8.28
C ALA A 233 -0.37 -7.04 -7.51
N ILE A 234 -0.51 -5.77 -7.09
CA ILE A 234 0.54 -5.03 -6.38
C ILE A 234 0.84 -5.70 -5.04
N THR A 235 2.09 -6.13 -4.85
CA THR A 235 2.57 -6.83 -3.65
C THR A 235 2.62 -5.91 -2.44
N GLY A 236 2.97 -4.64 -2.65
CA GLY A 236 3.00 -3.64 -1.59
C GLY A 236 3.31 -2.25 -2.11
N ALA A 237 3.15 -1.24 -1.26
CA ALA A 237 3.40 0.15 -1.59
C ALA A 237 4.45 0.77 -0.65
N VAL A 238 5.33 1.59 -1.23
CA VAL A 238 6.24 2.49 -0.52
C VAL A 238 5.71 3.90 -0.68
N ILE A 239 5.53 4.61 0.43
CA ILE A 239 5.03 5.99 0.42
C ILE A 239 6.21 6.95 0.63
N VAL A 240 6.32 7.96 -0.23
CA VAL A 240 7.36 8.99 -0.13
C VAL A 240 6.73 10.31 0.30
N SER A 241 7.29 10.95 1.31
CA SER A 241 6.86 12.25 1.82
C SER A 241 8.04 13.10 2.26
N THR A 242 7.78 14.38 2.51
CA THR A 242 8.68 15.29 3.24
C THR A 242 8.11 15.56 4.63
N PRO A 243 8.89 16.06 5.60
CA PRO A 243 8.42 16.29 6.98
C PRO A 243 7.40 17.43 7.14
N GLN A 244 7.01 18.10 6.05
CA GLN A 244 6.01 19.16 6.10
C GLN A 244 4.62 18.58 6.45
N GLU A 245 3.91 19.15 7.42
CA GLU A 245 2.56 18.71 7.81
C GLU A 245 1.58 18.58 6.62
N VAL A 246 1.64 19.51 5.65
CA VAL A 246 0.80 19.46 4.46
C VAL A 246 1.11 18.22 3.62
N ALA A 247 2.40 17.86 3.45
CA ALA A 247 2.81 16.66 2.72
C ALA A 247 2.40 15.39 3.46
N LEU A 248 2.49 15.38 4.79
CA LEU A 248 2.06 14.26 5.64
C LEU A 248 0.55 14.06 5.62
N ALA A 249 -0.23 15.15 5.61
CA ALA A 249 -1.68 15.06 5.48
C ALA A 249 -2.10 14.40 4.15
N ASP A 250 -1.40 14.73 3.05
CA ASP A 250 -1.64 14.10 1.75
C ASP A 250 -1.09 12.66 1.70
N ALA A 251 0.04 12.37 2.35
CA ALA A 251 0.56 11.01 2.48
C ALA A 251 -0.42 10.10 3.24
N ARG A 252 -1.07 10.58 4.30
CA ARG A 252 -2.14 9.84 5.02
C ARG A 252 -3.29 9.45 4.10
N LYS A 253 -3.76 10.37 3.24
CA LYS A 253 -4.80 10.06 2.23
C LYS A 253 -4.34 8.98 1.25
N GLY A 254 -3.08 9.04 0.81
CA GLY A 254 -2.48 8.00 -0.03
C GLY A 254 -2.46 6.64 0.67
N ILE A 255 -2.05 6.58 1.94
CA ILE A 255 -2.05 5.36 2.75
C ILE A 255 -3.47 4.81 2.88
N ASP A 256 -4.46 5.65 3.16
CA ASP A 256 -5.86 5.24 3.30
C ASP A 256 -6.41 4.64 2.00
N MET A 257 -6.01 5.17 0.84
CA MET A 257 -6.37 4.60 -0.47
C MET A 257 -5.85 3.16 -0.62
N TYR A 258 -4.58 2.90 -0.28
CA TYR A 258 -3.99 1.55 -0.36
C TYR A 258 -4.59 0.58 0.67
N ARG A 259 -4.98 1.08 1.84
CA ARG A 259 -5.61 0.30 2.92
C ARG A 259 -7.11 0.08 2.74
N ASN A 260 -7.73 0.70 1.74
CA ASN A 260 -9.16 0.51 1.46
C ASN A 260 -9.46 -0.97 1.25
N GLU A 261 -10.58 -1.47 1.80
CA GLU A 261 -11.00 -2.88 1.76
C GLU A 261 -11.03 -3.48 0.34
N LYS A 262 -11.35 -2.67 -0.66
CA LYS A 262 -11.38 -3.10 -2.07
C LYS A 262 -10.01 -3.17 -2.73
N VAL A 263 -9.02 -2.53 -2.16
CA VAL A 263 -7.64 -2.44 -2.68
C VAL A 263 -6.71 -3.34 -1.87
N ASN A 264 -6.75 -3.22 -0.57
CA ASN A 264 -6.03 -4.01 0.43
C ASN A 264 -4.56 -4.29 0.09
N VAL A 265 -3.82 -3.24 -0.27
CA VAL A 265 -2.38 -3.32 -0.57
C VAL A 265 -1.59 -2.92 0.67
N PRO A 266 -0.67 -3.76 1.18
CA PRO A 266 0.13 -3.44 2.36
C PRO A 266 1.09 -2.29 2.09
N ILE A 267 1.26 -1.43 3.10
CA ILE A 267 2.30 -0.40 3.09
C ILE A 267 3.59 -1.04 3.62
N LEU A 268 4.60 -1.15 2.76
CA LEU A 268 5.91 -1.72 3.07
C LEU A 268 6.76 -0.76 3.90
N GLY A 269 6.57 0.55 3.70
CA GLY A 269 7.30 1.57 4.43
C GLY A 269 6.95 2.99 4.01
N LEU A 270 7.38 3.94 4.84
CA LEU A 270 7.36 5.37 4.57
C LEU A 270 8.78 5.88 4.43
N VAL A 271 9.08 6.59 3.34
CA VAL A 271 10.35 7.27 3.12
C VAL A 271 10.16 8.75 3.42
N GLU A 272 10.75 9.22 4.52
CA GLU A 272 10.88 10.64 4.80
C GLU A 272 12.05 11.19 4.01
N ASN A 273 11.76 11.89 2.92
CA ASN A 273 12.77 12.49 2.06
C ASN A 273 12.95 13.97 2.39
N MET A 274 14.11 14.54 2.06
CA MET A 274 14.45 15.94 2.33
C MET A 274 14.33 16.32 3.82
N ALA A 275 14.57 15.35 4.72
CA ALA A 275 14.47 15.53 6.16
C ALA A 275 15.44 16.60 6.69
N TRP A 276 16.65 16.64 6.15
CA TRP A 276 17.64 17.68 6.46
C TRP A 276 18.62 17.88 5.30
N PHE A 277 19.31 19.01 5.35
CA PHE A 277 20.44 19.32 4.49
C PHE A 277 21.73 19.42 5.33
N THR A 278 22.78 18.79 4.86
CA THR A 278 24.13 18.89 5.44
C THR A 278 25.06 19.50 4.39
N PRO A 279 25.53 20.75 4.54
CA PRO A 279 26.48 21.36 3.61
C PRO A 279 27.85 20.67 3.69
N ALA A 280 28.55 20.59 2.57
CA ALA A 280 29.86 19.94 2.49
C ALA A 280 30.89 20.61 3.41
N GLU A 281 30.79 21.94 3.58
CA GLU A 281 31.68 22.75 4.41
C GLU A 281 31.43 22.54 5.92
N LEU A 282 30.27 22.02 6.30
CA LEU A 282 29.85 21.80 7.68
C LEU A 282 29.26 20.39 7.86
N PRO A 283 30.07 19.33 7.73
CA PRO A 283 29.58 17.93 7.62
C PRO A 283 28.88 17.42 8.89
N ASN A 284 29.07 18.08 10.03
CA ASN A 284 28.41 17.74 11.29
C ASN A 284 27.11 18.51 11.54
N ASN A 285 26.75 19.46 10.67
CA ASN A 285 25.56 20.28 10.84
C ASN A 285 24.39 19.71 10.03
N ARG A 286 23.18 19.76 10.62
CA ARG A 286 21.94 19.40 9.94
C ARG A 286 20.99 20.57 9.97
N TYR A 287 20.52 20.96 8.79
CA TYR A 287 19.57 22.06 8.62
C TYR A 287 18.23 21.48 8.17
N TYR A 288 17.21 21.64 8.99
CA TYR A 288 15.87 21.12 8.77
C TYR A 288 15.03 22.16 8.03
N ILE A 289 15.17 22.19 6.69
CA ILE A 289 14.55 23.22 5.84
C ILE A 289 13.03 23.08 5.84
N PHE A 290 12.52 21.86 5.93
CA PHE A 290 11.09 21.56 5.90
C PHE A 290 10.48 21.26 7.29
N GLY A 291 11.19 21.53 8.35
CA GLY A 291 10.76 21.29 9.73
C GLY A 291 11.32 20.01 10.33
N ARG A 292 10.98 19.80 11.59
CA ARG A 292 11.20 18.53 12.33
C ARG A 292 9.85 18.06 12.82
N GLU A 293 9.59 16.79 12.73
CA GLU A 293 8.59 16.10 13.54
C GLU A 293 9.20 15.42 14.75
#